data_70d5e6df093d9b3166b9702d7612a93d
#
_entry.id   70d5e6df093d9b3166b9702d7612a93d
#
_cell.length_a   1.000
_cell.length_b   1.000
_cell.length_c   1.000
_cell.angle_alpha   90.00
_cell.angle_beta   90.00
_cell.angle_gamma   90.00
#
_symmetry.space_group_name_H-M   'P 1'
#
loop_
_entity.id
_entity.type
_entity.pdbx_description
1 polymer ?
#
loop_
_entity_poly.entity_id
_entity_poly.type
_entity_poly.pdbx_seq_one_letter_code
_entity_poly.pdbx_strand_id
1 'polypeptide(L)'
;MKEVPPVTVTTGTTAFPTLRTPSGGVPADAPAWNPQRPSSMPHHRYRPADARVPLPSADRSWPSRRLTRAPLWVPVDLRDGNQALAEPMDAARKRRMFDLLVAMGFKEIEVGYPSASETDFGFVRHLAESGAVPDDVTVSVFTAARSDLIDRTIASVEGLPRTLVHLYTATAPVWRDVVLGRSRAELHAMITDAATHLLRRAGERPGADIRFEFSPEVFNLTEPDFVLEVCDSLTELWEASPDRPVVHNLPATVEIATPNVYADQIEYMHRHLARRDSVILSVHPHNDRGTGVACAELAVLAGAQRVEGCLFGNGERTGNVDLVTLALNLFAQGVDPMVDFSDIDAVREVVEHCNRLPVHPRHPYGGELVHTAFSGTHQDAIAKGMARHAKRAAEQGVPAAEAPWEVPYLPVDPGDIGRTYEEVIRINSQSGKGGVAHLLRTHHGLDLPQAMRPDFSRTVQRVTDGTGRELTAGELGELFRTTYLAAAGEGSVEAVSWSTAETAPGVHTFTCVLRVDGREHSCRGTGNGPLAALTDALRTAGVTVGVLGYWEHATTAGPDSPAAAYAECRVDGVTAWGAGWDTSVLTASVHSVLSAVNRARGGRS
;
A
#
# COMPACT_ATOMS: atom_id res chain seq x y z
N MET A 1 -25.92 -47.63 -17.60
CA MET A 1 -25.00 -46.48 -17.61
C MET A 1 -25.82 -45.28 -17.23
N LYS A 2 -25.63 -44.79 -16.02
CA LYS A 2 -26.26 -43.54 -15.56
C LYS A 2 -25.30 -42.41 -15.93
N GLU A 3 -25.79 -41.47 -16.75
CA GLU A 3 -25.06 -40.24 -17.08
C GLU A 3 -24.78 -39.48 -15.80
N VAL A 4 -23.51 -39.16 -15.59
CA VAL A 4 -23.07 -38.24 -14.55
C VAL A 4 -23.34 -36.83 -15.10
N PRO A 5 -24.10 -35.98 -14.39
CA PRO A 5 -24.35 -34.62 -14.88
C PRO A 5 -23.05 -33.82 -14.91
N PRO A 6 -22.91 -32.90 -15.88
CA PRO A 6 -21.70 -32.08 -15.97
C PRO A 6 -21.54 -31.25 -14.70
N VAL A 7 -20.37 -31.33 -14.10
CA VAL A 7 -19.97 -30.47 -12.98
C VAL A 7 -20.01 -29.04 -13.49
N THR A 8 -21.03 -28.30 -13.09
CA THR A 8 -21.07 -26.86 -13.27
C THR A 8 -19.95 -26.28 -12.42
N VAL A 9 -18.86 -25.87 -13.07
CA VAL A 9 -17.83 -25.05 -12.43
C VAL A 9 -18.52 -23.72 -12.12
N THR A 10 -19.04 -23.61 -10.90
CA THR A 10 -19.37 -22.32 -10.33
C THR A 10 -18.07 -21.55 -10.29
N THR A 11 -17.98 -20.48 -11.06
CA THR A 11 -16.95 -19.45 -10.92
C THR A 11 -17.00 -19.04 -9.45
N GLY A 12 -16.11 -19.61 -8.64
CA GLY A 12 -16.04 -19.34 -7.22
C GLY A 12 -15.82 -17.84 -7.05
N THR A 13 -16.62 -17.24 -6.18
CA THR A 13 -16.31 -15.93 -5.62
C THR A 13 -14.86 -15.95 -5.20
N THR A 14 -14.05 -15.08 -5.83
CA THR A 14 -12.64 -14.96 -5.52
C THR A 14 -12.50 -14.79 -4.01
N ALA A 15 -11.61 -15.52 -3.38
CA ALA A 15 -11.35 -15.41 -1.93
C ALA A 15 -10.94 -13.98 -1.52
N PHE A 16 -10.62 -13.14 -2.51
CA PHE A 16 -10.19 -11.75 -2.36
C PHE A 16 -11.03 -10.84 -3.26
N PRO A 17 -12.29 -10.55 -2.89
CA PRO A 17 -13.21 -9.78 -3.74
C PRO A 17 -12.82 -8.30 -3.91
N THR A 18 -11.92 -7.80 -3.05
CA THR A 18 -11.40 -6.42 -3.08
C THR A 18 -10.26 -6.23 -4.06
N LEU A 19 -9.59 -7.31 -4.48
CA LEU A 19 -8.55 -7.23 -5.50
C LEU A 19 -9.17 -7.12 -6.90
N ARG A 20 -8.63 -6.22 -7.71
CA ARG A 20 -9.03 -6.06 -9.10
C ARG A 20 -8.36 -7.14 -9.92
N THR A 21 -9.14 -8.10 -10.41
CA THR A 21 -8.60 -9.15 -11.28
C THR A 21 -7.95 -8.54 -12.53
N PRO A 22 -6.71 -8.92 -12.87
CA PRO A 22 -6.08 -8.49 -14.10
C PRO A 22 -6.97 -8.81 -15.32
N SER A 23 -7.39 -7.80 -16.06
CA SER A 23 -8.36 -7.93 -17.17
C SER A 23 -7.73 -7.86 -18.56
N GLY A 24 -6.44 -7.53 -18.63
CA GLY A 24 -5.72 -7.41 -19.90
C GLY A 24 -5.49 -8.75 -20.60
N GLY A 25 -5.44 -8.74 -21.94
CA GLY A 25 -4.92 -9.88 -22.71
C GLY A 25 -3.45 -10.11 -22.42
N VAL A 26 -2.97 -11.34 -22.64
CA VAL A 26 -1.53 -11.63 -22.57
C VAL A 26 -0.82 -10.77 -23.62
N PRO A 27 0.23 -9.99 -23.27
CA PRO A 27 0.99 -9.22 -24.23
C PRO A 27 1.60 -10.11 -25.33
N ALA A 28 1.66 -9.61 -26.56
CA ALA A 28 2.16 -10.38 -27.70
C ALA A 28 3.64 -10.78 -27.57
N ASP A 29 4.40 -10.03 -26.79
CA ASP A 29 5.80 -10.25 -26.45
C ASP A 29 6.01 -10.96 -25.11
N ALA A 30 4.92 -11.40 -24.46
CA ALA A 30 5.01 -12.13 -23.22
C ALA A 30 5.72 -13.47 -23.44
N PRO A 31 6.61 -13.88 -22.51
CA PRO A 31 7.23 -15.20 -22.57
C PRO A 31 6.16 -16.30 -22.57
N ALA A 32 6.26 -17.25 -23.52
CA ALA A 32 5.32 -18.37 -23.59
C ALA A 32 5.30 -19.21 -22.29
N TRP A 33 6.39 -19.15 -21.55
CA TRP A 33 6.57 -19.85 -20.29
C TRP A 33 5.68 -19.35 -19.15
N ASN A 34 5.57 -18.04 -18.98
CA ASN A 34 4.88 -17.41 -17.84
C ASN A 34 4.16 -16.14 -18.31
N PRO A 35 3.01 -16.28 -18.95
CA PRO A 35 2.30 -15.16 -19.57
C PRO A 35 1.58 -14.33 -18.50
N GLN A 36 2.31 -13.44 -17.86
CA GLN A 36 1.71 -12.44 -16.97
C GLN A 36 0.72 -11.58 -17.74
N ARG A 37 -0.32 -11.15 -17.06
CA ARG A 37 -1.32 -10.25 -17.65
C ARG A 37 -1.18 -8.88 -17.02
N PRO A 38 -1.44 -7.80 -17.77
CA PRO A 38 -1.51 -6.46 -17.22
C PRO A 38 -2.43 -6.42 -16.00
N SER A 39 -1.98 -5.79 -14.93
CA SER A 39 -2.82 -5.49 -13.78
C SER A 39 -3.89 -4.45 -14.14
N SER A 40 -4.92 -4.31 -13.34
CA SER A 40 -5.89 -3.23 -13.48
C SER A 40 -5.47 -1.95 -12.74
N MET A 41 -4.22 -1.91 -12.22
CA MET A 41 -3.69 -0.74 -11.50
C MET A 41 -3.42 0.42 -12.47
N PRO A 42 -3.76 1.66 -12.11
CA PRO A 42 -3.66 2.82 -13.00
C PRO A 42 -2.22 3.38 -13.09
N HIS A 43 -1.24 2.53 -13.45
CA HIS A 43 0.18 2.89 -13.56
C HIS A 43 0.46 4.05 -14.53
N HIS A 44 -0.40 4.24 -15.53
CA HIS A 44 -0.31 5.33 -16.50
C HIS A 44 -0.45 6.74 -15.89
N ARG A 45 -0.93 6.85 -14.66
CA ARG A 45 -1.01 8.12 -13.90
C ARG A 45 0.37 8.62 -13.46
N TYR A 46 1.35 7.74 -13.41
CA TYR A 46 2.69 8.01 -12.90
C TYR A 46 3.67 8.15 -14.05
N ARG A 47 4.64 9.01 -13.86
CA ARG A 47 5.67 9.28 -14.87
C ARG A 47 7.03 8.98 -14.30
N PRO A 48 7.94 8.39 -15.09
CA PRO A 48 9.32 8.22 -14.71
C PRO A 48 9.95 9.53 -14.25
N ALA A 49 10.83 9.45 -13.26
CA ALA A 49 11.47 10.63 -12.70
C ALA A 49 12.34 11.37 -13.73
N ASP A 50 13.03 10.64 -14.61
CA ASP A 50 13.87 11.18 -15.70
C ASP A 50 13.04 11.90 -16.78
N ALA A 51 11.77 11.55 -16.95
CA ALA A 51 10.85 12.28 -17.82
C ALA A 51 10.37 13.61 -17.21
N ARG A 52 10.49 13.78 -15.89
CA ARG A 52 10.14 15.02 -15.18
C ARG A 52 11.35 15.96 -15.10
N VAL A 53 12.52 15.41 -14.82
CA VAL A 53 13.79 16.14 -14.72
C VAL A 53 14.80 15.40 -15.59
N PRO A 54 15.02 15.85 -16.83
CA PRO A 54 16.02 15.23 -17.72
C PRO A 54 17.41 15.26 -17.08
N LEU A 55 18.04 14.09 -16.99
CA LEU A 55 19.41 13.95 -16.52
C LEU A 55 20.38 13.87 -17.71
N PRO A 56 21.60 14.38 -17.59
CA PRO A 56 22.61 14.17 -18.61
C PRO A 56 22.86 12.67 -18.81
N SER A 57 22.82 12.19 -20.04
CA SER A 57 23.10 10.78 -20.36
C SER A 57 24.55 10.46 -20.05
N ALA A 58 24.78 9.44 -19.20
CA ALA A 58 26.10 8.87 -19.02
C ALA A 58 26.27 7.71 -20.03
N ASP A 59 27.43 7.61 -20.66
CA ASP A 59 27.76 6.50 -21.55
C ASP A 59 28.13 5.23 -20.74
N ARG A 60 27.10 4.69 -20.08
CA ARG A 60 27.17 3.45 -19.31
C ARG A 60 26.09 2.50 -19.78
N SER A 61 26.32 1.18 -19.74
CA SER A 61 25.32 0.22 -20.19
C SER A 61 24.12 0.13 -19.24
N TRP A 62 24.18 -0.67 -18.19
CA TRP A 62 23.00 -0.86 -17.32
C TRP A 62 22.59 0.38 -16.50
N PRO A 63 23.51 1.24 -15.99
CA PRO A 63 23.07 2.40 -15.20
C PRO A 63 22.32 3.47 -16.02
N SER A 64 22.47 3.45 -17.33
CA SER A 64 21.77 4.36 -18.25
C SER A 64 20.46 3.76 -18.78
N ARG A 65 20.15 2.51 -18.47
CA ARG A 65 18.92 1.84 -18.87
C ARG A 65 17.75 2.27 -17.97
N ARG A 66 16.57 2.05 -18.46
CA ARG A 66 15.32 2.32 -17.76
C ARG A 66 14.42 1.10 -17.86
N LEU A 67 13.77 0.77 -16.77
CA LEU A 67 12.76 -0.27 -16.76
C LEU A 67 11.49 0.27 -17.43
N THR A 68 11.03 -0.42 -18.47
CA THR A 68 9.81 -0.08 -19.22
C THR A 68 8.75 -1.16 -19.09
N ARG A 69 9.09 -2.29 -18.46
CA ARG A 69 8.19 -3.41 -18.16
C ARG A 69 8.63 -4.08 -16.88
N ALA A 70 7.68 -4.72 -16.20
CA ALA A 70 7.98 -5.53 -15.03
C ALA A 70 8.78 -6.78 -15.42
N PRO A 71 9.65 -7.30 -14.53
CA PRO A 71 10.22 -8.62 -14.66
C PRO A 71 9.13 -9.69 -14.42
N LEU A 72 9.48 -10.95 -14.68
CA LEU A 72 8.70 -12.08 -14.20
C LEU A 72 8.85 -12.18 -12.68
N TRP A 73 7.74 -12.19 -11.96
CA TRP A 73 7.72 -12.28 -10.52
C TRP A 73 7.55 -13.70 -10.03
N VAL A 74 8.36 -14.11 -9.06
CA VAL A 74 8.21 -15.41 -8.40
C VAL A 74 8.19 -15.21 -6.89
N PRO A 75 7.02 -15.28 -6.27
CA PRO A 75 6.93 -15.31 -4.82
C PRO A 75 7.45 -16.65 -4.29
N VAL A 76 8.39 -16.55 -3.35
CA VAL A 76 8.98 -17.69 -2.64
C VAL A 76 8.51 -17.76 -1.18
N ASP A 77 7.41 -17.08 -0.86
CA ASP A 77 6.80 -17.02 0.48
C ASP A 77 6.51 -18.41 1.05
N LEU A 78 6.06 -19.35 0.19
CA LEU A 78 5.67 -20.69 0.58
C LEU A 78 6.87 -21.66 0.74
N ARG A 79 8.06 -21.28 0.27
CA ARG A 79 9.29 -22.07 0.42
C ARG A 79 10.30 -21.33 1.29
N ASP A 80 10.99 -20.33 0.75
CA ASP A 80 12.10 -19.64 1.42
C ASP A 80 11.60 -18.74 2.56
N GLY A 81 10.50 -18.04 2.33
CA GLY A 81 9.81 -17.29 3.38
C GLY A 81 9.29 -18.18 4.50
N ASN A 82 8.69 -19.33 4.15
CA ASN A 82 8.13 -20.27 5.12
C ASN A 82 9.21 -20.96 5.97
N GLN A 83 10.35 -21.34 5.38
CA GLN A 83 11.43 -22.02 6.12
C GLN A 83 12.04 -21.15 7.22
N ALA A 84 11.94 -19.83 7.11
CA ALA A 84 12.49 -18.87 8.06
C ALA A 84 11.51 -18.53 9.22
N LEU A 85 10.29 -19.07 9.20
CA LEU A 85 9.30 -18.80 10.25
C LEU A 85 9.57 -19.66 11.48
N ALA A 86 9.46 -19.07 12.67
CA ALA A 86 9.51 -19.81 13.94
C ALA A 86 8.40 -20.87 14.03
N GLU A 87 7.25 -20.60 13.43
CA GLU A 87 6.14 -21.53 13.24
C GLU A 87 5.83 -21.66 11.74
N PRO A 88 6.46 -22.58 11.00
CA PRO A 88 6.17 -22.80 9.60
C PRO A 88 4.67 -22.96 9.32
N MET A 89 4.23 -22.54 8.14
CA MET A 89 2.83 -22.61 7.76
C MET A 89 2.33 -24.06 7.71
N ASP A 90 1.19 -24.30 8.33
CA ASP A 90 0.40 -25.50 8.09
C ASP A 90 -0.27 -25.47 6.70
N ALA A 91 -0.89 -26.58 6.30
CA ALA A 91 -1.51 -26.70 4.98
C ALA A 91 -2.61 -25.64 4.72
N ALA A 92 -3.35 -25.22 5.75
CA ALA A 92 -4.41 -24.22 5.61
C ALA A 92 -3.83 -22.82 5.34
N ARG A 93 -2.77 -22.42 6.08
CA ARG A 93 -2.08 -21.15 5.85
C ARG A 93 -1.36 -21.14 4.52
N LYS A 94 -0.70 -22.25 4.13
CA LYS A 94 -0.09 -22.40 2.80
C LYS A 94 -1.14 -22.24 1.70
N ARG A 95 -2.31 -22.84 1.85
CA ARG A 95 -3.39 -22.72 0.89
C ARG A 95 -3.89 -21.26 0.79
N ARG A 96 -4.11 -20.59 1.92
CA ARG A 96 -4.54 -19.18 1.94
C ARG A 96 -3.53 -18.26 1.27
N MET A 97 -2.24 -18.48 1.52
CA MET A 97 -1.17 -17.73 0.85
C MET A 97 -1.14 -18.00 -0.65
N PHE A 98 -1.24 -19.25 -1.07
CA PHE A 98 -1.28 -19.62 -2.50
C PHE A 98 -2.46 -18.96 -3.21
N ASP A 99 -3.66 -18.99 -2.62
CA ASP A 99 -4.85 -18.37 -3.18
C ASP A 99 -4.71 -16.85 -3.31
N LEU A 100 -4.07 -16.18 -2.34
CA LEU A 100 -3.73 -14.77 -2.45
C LEU A 100 -2.80 -14.51 -3.63
N LEU A 101 -1.69 -15.24 -3.73
CA LEU A 101 -0.70 -15.05 -4.80
C LEU A 101 -1.32 -15.24 -6.19
N VAL A 102 -2.17 -16.24 -6.35
CA VAL A 102 -2.93 -16.45 -7.60
C VAL A 102 -3.88 -15.29 -7.87
N ALA A 103 -4.61 -14.83 -6.86
CA ALA A 103 -5.57 -13.72 -7.00
C ALA A 103 -4.88 -12.40 -7.37
N MET A 104 -3.67 -12.15 -6.85
CA MET A 104 -2.84 -10.99 -7.21
C MET A 104 -2.31 -11.04 -8.65
N GLY A 105 -2.35 -12.20 -9.31
CA GLY A 105 -1.92 -12.34 -10.69
C GLY A 105 -0.53 -12.94 -10.89
N PHE A 106 0.11 -13.47 -9.85
CA PHE A 106 1.36 -14.22 -10.00
C PHE A 106 1.14 -15.46 -10.87
N LYS A 107 2.08 -15.70 -11.80
CA LYS A 107 1.99 -16.79 -12.79
C LYS A 107 3.02 -17.90 -12.59
N GLU A 108 3.93 -17.71 -11.67
CA GLU A 108 4.89 -18.71 -11.22
C GLU A 108 5.05 -18.56 -9.71
N ILE A 109 4.88 -19.65 -8.96
CA ILE A 109 4.87 -19.63 -7.49
C ILE A 109 5.71 -20.80 -6.98
N GLU A 110 6.73 -20.52 -6.19
CA GLU A 110 7.53 -21.57 -5.53
C GLU A 110 6.84 -22.00 -4.23
N VAL A 111 6.33 -23.23 -4.23
CA VAL A 111 5.36 -23.69 -3.20
C VAL A 111 5.97 -24.50 -2.07
N GLY A 112 7.23 -24.97 -2.22
CA GLY A 112 7.85 -25.73 -1.15
C GLY A 112 9.08 -26.51 -1.56
N TYR A 113 9.64 -27.23 -0.58
CA TYR A 113 10.76 -28.17 -0.71
C TYR A 113 10.27 -29.60 -0.37
N PRO A 114 9.62 -30.29 -1.32
CA PRO A 114 8.90 -31.54 -1.06
C PRO A 114 9.76 -32.66 -0.48
N SER A 115 11.05 -32.65 -0.81
CA SER A 115 11.98 -33.67 -0.30
C SER A 115 12.49 -33.40 1.12
N ALA A 116 12.32 -32.18 1.63
CA ALA A 116 12.77 -31.80 2.98
C ALA A 116 11.67 -31.96 4.04
N SER A 117 10.38 -31.87 3.66
CA SER A 117 9.27 -31.82 4.60
C SER A 117 8.07 -32.61 4.10
N GLU A 118 7.44 -33.41 4.99
CA GLU A 118 6.17 -34.09 4.71
C GLU A 118 5.03 -33.06 4.48
N THR A 119 5.05 -31.93 5.19
CA THR A 119 4.07 -30.87 5.00
C THR A 119 4.18 -30.29 3.60
N ASP A 120 5.40 -30.04 3.11
CA ASP A 120 5.61 -29.52 1.76
C ASP A 120 5.24 -30.54 0.70
N PHE A 121 5.64 -31.81 0.89
CA PHE A 121 5.24 -32.89 0.00
C PHE A 121 3.71 -32.99 -0.09
N GLY A 122 3.05 -33.07 1.07
CA GLY A 122 1.59 -33.16 1.16
C GLY A 122 0.88 -31.95 0.55
N PHE A 123 1.44 -30.74 0.70
CA PHE A 123 0.87 -29.54 0.10
C PHE A 123 0.98 -29.55 -1.44
N VAL A 124 2.13 -29.94 -2.00
CA VAL A 124 2.29 -30.08 -3.46
C VAL A 124 1.34 -31.15 -4.00
N ARG A 125 1.19 -32.29 -3.32
CA ARG A 125 0.19 -33.31 -3.67
C ARG A 125 -1.23 -32.77 -3.64
N HIS A 126 -1.57 -32.02 -2.58
CA HIS A 126 -2.88 -31.37 -2.49
C HIS A 126 -3.15 -30.43 -3.68
N LEU A 127 -2.18 -29.63 -4.09
CA LEU A 127 -2.32 -28.76 -5.27
C LEU A 127 -2.54 -29.58 -6.55
N ALA A 128 -1.81 -30.68 -6.72
CA ALA A 128 -1.93 -31.57 -7.88
C ALA A 128 -3.30 -32.27 -7.96
N GLU A 129 -3.86 -32.66 -6.82
CA GLU A 129 -5.07 -33.49 -6.73
C GLU A 129 -6.37 -32.68 -6.65
N SER A 130 -6.31 -31.45 -6.15
CA SER A 130 -7.51 -30.62 -5.91
C SER A 130 -7.98 -29.80 -7.11
N GLY A 131 -7.19 -29.74 -8.19
CA GLY A 131 -7.47 -28.83 -9.32
C GLY A 131 -7.42 -27.33 -8.93
N ALA A 132 -6.69 -27.02 -7.88
CA ALA A 132 -6.62 -25.67 -7.34
C ALA A 132 -5.66 -24.75 -8.10
N VAL A 133 -4.79 -25.32 -8.94
CA VAL A 133 -3.81 -24.57 -9.74
C VAL A 133 -4.46 -24.15 -11.05
N PRO A 134 -4.58 -22.83 -11.35
CA PRO A 134 -5.06 -22.39 -12.65
C PRO A 134 -4.15 -22.86 -13.79
N ASP A 135 -4.72 -23.06 -14.97
CA ASP A 135 -3.99 -23.55 -16.16
C ASP A 135 -2.84 -22.63 -16.60
N ASP A 136 -2.89 -21.36 -16.24
CA ASP A 136 -1.89 -20.34 -16.59
C ASP A 136 -0.88 -20.09 -15.45
N VAL A 137 -0.90 -20.90 -14.39
CA VAL A 137 0.03 -20.81 -13.26
C VAL A 137 0.99 -21.99 -13.29
N THR A 138 2.28 -21.69 -13.16
CA THR A 138 3.36 -22.67 -13.03
C THR A 138 3.69 -22.88 -11.55
N VAL A 139 3.71 -24.12 -11.11
CA VAL A 139 4.14 -24.49 -9.75
C VAL A 139 5.64 -24.77 -9.78
N SER A 140 6.41 -24.01 -9.02
CA SER A 140 7.85 -24.28 -8.81
C SER A 140 8.07 -25.06 -7.52
N VAL A 141 8.98 -26.04 -7.55
CA VAL A 141 9.38 -26.87 -6.42
C VAL A 141 10.89 -26.96 -6.32
N PHE A 142 11.42 -26.81 -5.11
CA PHE A 142 12.84 -26.72 -4.83
C PHE A 142 13.42 -28.09 -4.50
N THR A 143 14.65 -28.39 -4.96
CA THR A 143 15.36 -29.64 -4.67
C THR A 143 16.87 -29.49 -4.72
N ALA A 144 17.59 -30.13 -3.78
CA ALA A 144 19.05 -30.18 -3.84
C ALA A 144 19.54 -31.14 -4.93
N ALA A 145 20.79 -30.93 -5.39
CA ALA A 145 21.45 -31.78 -6.40
C ALA A 145 21.82 -33.17 -5.85
N ARG A 146 20.80 -33.96 -5.50
CA ARG A 146 20.90 -35.34 -4.99
C ARG A 146 19.76 -36.19 -5.58
N SER A 147 20.11 -37.37 -6.09
CA SER A 147 19.15 -38.24 -6.82
C SER A 147 17.94 -38.64 -5.98
N ASP A 148 18.13 -38.99 -4.70
CA ASP A 148 17.06 -39.39 -3.80
C ASP A 148 16.06 -38.24 -3.53
N LEU A 149 16.56 -37.01 -3.40
CA LEU A 149 15.72 -35.81 -3.21
C LEU A 149 15.00 -35.42 -4.50
N ILE A 150 15.66 -35.54 -5.65
CA ILE A 150 15.06 -35.33 -6.97
C ILE A 150 13.91 -36.32 -7.20
N ASP A 151 14.12 -37.61 -6.88
CA ASP A 151 13.08 -38.64 -7.02
C ASP A 151 11.81 -38.29 -6.22
N ARG A 152 11.99 -37.88 -4.97
CA ARG A 152 10.88 -37.48 -4.10
C ARG A 152 10.19 -36.20 -4.62
N THR A 153 10.95 -35.22 -5.10
CA THR A 153 10.42 -33.98 -5.68
C THR A 153 9.59 -34.27 -6.93
N ILE A 154 10.10 -35.09 -7.85
CA ILE A 154 9.37 -35.53 -9.05
C ILE A 154 8.09 -36.29 -8.70
N ALA A 155 8.12 -37.13 -7.65
CA ALA A 155 6.92 -37.83 -7.18
C ALA A 155 5.85 -36.87 -6.65
N SER A 156 6.24 -35.76 -6.03
CA SER A 156 5.30 -34.77 -5.47
C SER A 156 4.50 -34.01 -6.54
N VAL A 157 5.09 -33.78 -7.70
CA VAL A 157 4.49 -32.95 -8.78
C VAL A 157 3.65 -33.77 -9.78
N GLU A 158 3.49 -35.07 -9.55
CA GLU A 158 2.67 -35.91 -10.43
C GLU A 158 1.24 -35.43 -10.53
N GLY A 159 0.79 -35.17 -11.75
CA GLY A 159 -0.57 -34.64 -12.05
C GLY A 159 -0.64 -33.12 -12.14
N LEU A 160 0.41 -32.39 -11.85
CA LEU A 160 0.46 -30.95 -12.14
C LEU A 160 0.65 -30.72 -13.65
N PRO A 161 -0.12 -29.81 -14.26
CA PRO A 161 -0.03 -29.56 -15.70
C PRO A 161 1.26 -28.84 -16.10
N ARG A 162 1.74 -27.93 -15.28
CA ARG A 162 2.93 -27.10 -15.53
C ARG A 162 3.79 -27.02 -14.27
N THR A 163 5.03 -27.43 -14.37
CA THR A 163 5.95 -27.49 -13.22
C THR A 163 7.32 -26.96 -13.61
N LEU A 164 7.93 -26.20 -12.70
CA LEU A 164 9.34 -25.86 -12.73
C LEU A 164 10.04 -26.58 -11.59
N VAL A 165 11.06 -27.39 -11.90
CA VAL A 165 11.89 -28.03 -10.86
C VAL A 165 13.16 -27.21 -10.68
N HIS A 166 13.28 -26.61 -9.50
CA HIS A 166 14.37 -25.74 -9.13
C HIS A 166 15.48 -26.54 -8.43
N LEU A 167 16.52 -26.86 -9.17
CA LEU A 167 17.71 -27.57 -8.70
C LEU A 167 18.72 -26.59 -8.12
N TYR A 168 19.32 -26.88 -6.98
CA TYR A 168 20.35 -26.03 -6.39
C TYR A 168 21.52 -26.79 -5.77
N THR A 169 22.64 -26.11 -5.68
CA THR A 169 23.78 -26.46 -4.81
C THR A 169 24.67 -25.24 -4.63
N ALA A 170 25.37 -25.16 -3.48
CA ALA A 170 26.30 -24.09 -3.20
C ALA A 170 27.58 -24.21 -4.05
N THR A 171 28.02 -23.10 -4.63
CA THR A 171 29.15 -23.09 -5.58
C THR A 171 30.33 -22.25 -5.13
N ALA A 172 30.17 -21.38 -4.14
CA ALA A 172 31.22 -20.49 -3.66
C ALA A 172 32.42 -21.26 -3.04
N PRO A 173 33.66 -20.73 -3.15
CA PRO A 173 34.88 -21.42 -2.70
C PRO A 173 34.81 -21.98 -1.28
N VAL A 174 34.38 -21.17 -0.32
CA VAL A 174 34.30 -21.60 1.09
C VAL A 174 33.31 -22.76 1.29
N TRP A 175 32.18 -22.74 0.58
CA TRP A 175 31.19 -23.84 0.62
C TRP A 175 31.72 -25.10 -0.06
N ARG A 176 32.43 -24.93 -1.22
CA ARG A 176 33.07 -26.08 -1.89
C ARG A 176 34.09 -26.75 -0.99
N ASP A 177 34.96 -25.94 -0.38
CA ASP A 177 36.12 -26.46 0.38
C ASP A 177 35.70 -26.99 1.76
N VAL A 178 34.87 -26.22 2.50
CA VAL A 178 34.57 -26.51 3.90
C VAL A 178 33.32 -27.39 4.07
N VAL A 179 32.26 -27.11 3.28
CA VAL A 179 30.97 -27.81 3.45
C VAL A 179 30.87 -29.04 2.59
N LEU A 180 31.25 -28.94 1.31
CA LEU A 180 31.09 -30.04 0.35
C LEU A 180 32.36 -30.90 0.22
N GLY A 181 33.52 -30.35 0.50
CA GLY A 181 34.81 -31.02 0.33
C GLY A 181 35.07 -31.39 -1.14
N ARG A 182 34.76 -30.49 -2.09
CA ARG A 182 34.80 -30.73 -3.53
C ARG A 182 35.64 -29.70 -4.26
N SER A 183 36.43 -30.17 -5.22
CA SER A 183 37.02 -29.29 -6.24
C SER A 183 35.96 -28.75 -7.22
N ARG A 184 36.29 -27.74 -8.04
CA ARG A 184 35.40 -27.26 -9.12
C ARG A 184 34.97 -28.40 -10.05
N ALA A 185 35.90 -29.24 -10.49
CA ALA A 185 35.60 -30.35 -11.41
C ALA A 185 34.66 -31.38 -10.80
N GLU A 186 34.89 -31.76 -9.54
CA GLU A 186 34.01 -32.70 -8.82
C GLU A 186 32.64 -32.12 -8.56
N LEU A 187 32.54 -30.81 -8.26
CA LEU A 187 31.26 -30.17 -8.07
C LEU A 187 30.51 -30.04 -9.40
N HIS A 188 31.19 -29.65 -10.48
CA HIS A 188 30.61 -29.59 -11.82
C HIS A 188 30.06 -30.99 -12.25
N ALA A 189 30.81 -32.04 -12.05
CA ALA A 189 30.36 -33.41 -12.33
C ALA A 189 29.13 -33.77 -11.49
N MET A 190 29.12 -33.46 -10.20
CA MET A 190 27.98 -33.71 -9.31
C MET A 190 26.72 -33.00 -9.77
N ILE A 191 26.84 -31.73 -10.19
CA ILE A 191 25.71 -30.93 -10.70
C ILE A 191 25.19 -31.53 -12.00
N THR A 192 26.08 -31.90 -12.93
CA THR A 192 25.73 -32.47 -14.23
C THR A 192 25.06 -33.85 -14.07
N ASP A 193 25.55 -34.69 -13.15
CA ASP A 193 24.94 -35.98 -12.84
C ASP A 193 23.53 -35.81 -12.26
N ALA A 194 23.34 -34.88 -11.32
CA ALA A 194 22.04 -34.59 -10.73
C ALA A 194 21.06 -34.04 -11.78
N ALA A 195 21.52 -33.13 -12.64
CA ALA A 195 20.73 -32.56 -13.72
C ALA A 195 20.34 -33.58 -14.78
N THR A 196 21.25 -34.53 -15.10
CA THR A 196 20.98 -35.67 -15.99
C THR A 196 19.94 -36.62 -15.37
N HIS A 197 20.05 -36.89 -14.07
CA HIS A 197 19.06 -37.68 -13.35
C HIS A 197 17.68 -36.98 -13.37
N LEU A 198 17.64 -35.67 -13.12
CA LEU A 198 16.41 -34.89 -13.17
C LEU A 198 15.77 -34.96 -14.57
N LEU A 199 16.56 -34.72 -15.65
CA LEU A 199 16.08 -34.82 -17.02
C LEU A 199 15.46 -36.18 -17.32
N ARG A 200 16.14 -37.25 -16.93
CA ARG A 200 15.63 -38.65 -17.10
C ARG A 200 14.29 -38.83 -16.35
N ARG A 201 14.22 -38.43 -15.09
CA ARG A 201 13.01 -38.57 -14.27
C ARG A 201 11.83 -37.76 -14.80
N ALA A 202 12.09 -36.54 -15.30
CA ALA A 202 11.09 -35.72 -15.97
C ALA A 202 10.58 -36.38 -17.27
N GLY A 203 11.49 -36.99 -18.07
CA GLY A 203 11.15 -37.74 -19.30
C GLY A 203 10.30 -38.96 -19.07
N GLU A 204 10.30 -39.56 -17.87
CA GLU A 204 9.42 -40.67 -17.49
C GLU A 204 7.95 -40.24 -17.25
N ARG A 205 7.62 -38.94 -17.39
CA ARG A 205 6.30 -38.36 -17.17
C ARG A 205 5.72 -37.79 -18.49
N PRO A 206 5.32 -38.63 -19.42
CA PRO A 206 4.81 -38.16 -20.71
C PRO A 206 3.52 -37.33 -20.53
N GLY A 207 3.49 -36.18 -21.17
CA GLY A 207 2.36 -35.24 -21.11
C GLY A 207 2.43 -34.18 -20.01
N ALA A 208 3.43 -34.25 -19.10
CA ALA A 208 3.70 -33.17 -18.14
C ALA A 208 4.66 -32.14 -18.75
N ASP A 209 4.34 -30.84 -18.61
CA ASP A 209 5.27 -29.75 -18.97
C ASP A 209 6.19 -29.49 -17.75
N ILE A 210 7.27 -30.26 -17.64
CA ILE A 210 8.27 -30.09 -16.61
C ILE A 210 9.45 -29.32 -17.19
N ARG A 211 9.79 -28.20 -16.58
CA ARG A 211 10.90 -27.33 -16.93
C ARG A 211 11.91 -27.25 -15.79
N PHE A 212 13.07 -26.65 -16.07
CA PHE A 212 14.21 -26.70 -15.18
C PHE A 212 14.74 -25.34 -14.84
N GLU A 213 15.09 -25.20 -13.58
CA GLU A 213 15.80 -24.07 -13.03
C GLU A 213 17.05 -24.56 -12.28
N PHE A 214 18.12 -23.78 -12.34
CA PHE A 214 19.32 -24.03 -11.56
C PHE A 214 19.77 -22.79 -10.82
N SER A 215 20.00 -22.93 -9.49
CA SER A 215 20.65 -21.93 -8.64
C SER A 215 22.04 -22.39 -8.23
N PRO A 216 23.10 -21.70 -8.70
CA PRO A 216 24.42 -21.76 -8.07
C PRO A 216 24.36 -20.99 -6.76
N GLU A 217 23.92 -21.62 -5.67
CA GLU A 217 23.76 -20.95 -4.38
C GLU A 217 25.06 -20.27 -3.96
N VAL A 218 24.93 -19.07 -3.33
CA VAL A 218 26.05 -18.15 -3.05
C VAL A 218 26.75 -17.67 -4.33
N PHE A 219 25.98 -17.46 -5.40
CA PHE A 219 26.49 -16.94 -6.68
C PHE A 219 27.36 -15.69 -6.52
N ASN A 220 26.93 -14.75 -5.71
CA ASN A 220 27.60 -13.45 -5.50
C ASN A 220 29.02 -13.58 -4.89
N LEU A 221 29.43 -14.75 -4.43
CA LEU A 221 30.76 -15.08 -3.93
C LEU A 221 31.44 -16.19 -4.77
N THR A 222 30.81 -16.66 -5.83
CA THR A 222 31.34 -17.66 -6.73
C THR A 222 32.10 -17.00 -7.88
N GLU A 223 33.16 -17.63 -8.36
CA GLU A 223 33.93 -17.16 -9.51
C GLU A 223 33.04 -17.16 -10.77
N PRO A 224 32.91 -16.01 -11.48
CA PRO A 224 31.99 -15.89 -12.62
C PRO A 224 32.25 -16.87 -13.77
N ASP A 225 33.50 -17.21 -14.03
CA ASP A 225 33.91 -18.19 -15.05
C ASP A 225 33.38 -19.59 -14.73
N PHE A 226 33.42 -19.97 -13.46
CA PHE A 226 32.89 -21.27 -13.03
C PHE A 226 31.34 -21.31 -13.11
N VAL A 227 30.67 -20.21 -12.75
CA VAL A 227 29.21 -20.14 -12.91
C VAL A 227 28.81 -20.24 -14.37
N LEU A 228 29.52 -19.55 -15.29
CA LEU A 228 29.28 -19.66 -16.73
C LEU A 228 29.42 -21.08 -17.23
N GLU A 229 30.54 -21.75 -16.86
CA GLU A 229 30.81 -23.15 -17.24
C GLU A 229 29.66 -24.08 -16.83
N VAL A 230 29.18 -23.95 -15.60
CA VAL A 230 28.08 -24.77 -15.09
C VAL A 230 26.75 -24.44 -15.82
N CYS A 231 26.41 -23.15 -15.90
CA CYS A 231 25.16 -22.73 -16.51
C CYS A 231 25.08 -23.09 -18.00
N ASP A 232 26.15 -22.91 -18.77
CA ASP A 232 26.21 -23.25 -20.19
C ASP A 232 26.09 -24.77 -20.38
N SER A 233 26.77 -25.58 -19.54
CA SER A 233 26.65 -27.06 -19.55
C SER A 233 25.23 -27.53 -19.31
N LEU A 234 24.51 -26.92 -18.34
CA LEU A 234 23.13 -27.26 -18.05
C LEU A 234 22.15 -26.79 -19.16
N THR A 235 22.41 -25.63 -19.75
CA THR A 235 21.64 -25.11 -20.89
C THR A 235 21.72 -26.06 -22.08
N GLU A 236 22.88 -26.62 -22.34
CA GLU A 236 23.10 -27.64 -23.38
C GLU A 236 22.44 -28.98 -23.03
N LEU A 237 22.68 -29.49 -21.81
CA LEU A 237 22.14 -30.75 -21.30
C LEU A 237 20.61 -30.81 -21.35
N TRP A 238 19.96 -29.72 -20.97
CA TRP A 238 18.50 -29.62 -20.95
C TRP A 238 17.92 -29.18 -22.30
N GLU A 239 18.73 -29.14 -23.36
CA GLU A 239 18.33 -28.81 -24.74
C GLU A 239 17.51 -27.51 -24.83
N ALA A 240 17.93 -26.48 -24.05
CA ALA A 240 17.21 -25.24 -23.98
C ALA A 240 17.10 -24.56 -25.36
N SER A 241 15.97 -23.94 -25.63
CA SER A 241 15.70 -23.14 -26.82
C SER A 241 14.90 -21.89 -26.46
N PRO A 242 14.79 -20.88 -27.32
CA PRO A 242 13.94 -19.73 -27.09
C PRO A 242 12.48 -20.07 -26.77
N ASP A 243 11.95 -21.16 -27.37
CA ASP A 243 10.58 -21.63 -27.11
C ASP A 243 10.46 -22.47 -25.83
N ARG A 244 11.58 -23.01 -25.37
CA ARG A 244 11.69 -23.81 -24.13
C ARG A 244 12.92 -23.39 -23.34
N PRO A 245 12.94 -22.17 -22.79
CA PRO A 245 14.08 -21.68 -22.05
C PRO A 245 14.26 -22.41 -20.72
N VAL A 246 15.50 -22.42 -20.23
CA VAL A 246 15.81 -22.81 -18.85
C VAL A 246 15.95 -21.55 -17.99
N VAL A 247 15.80 -21.68 -16.69
CA VAL A 247 16.03 -20.59 -15.74
C VAL A 247 17.40 -20.80 -15.07
N HIS A 248 18.24 -19.77 -15.11
CA HIS A 248 19.41 -19.66 -14.24
C HIS A 248 19.18 -18.56 -13.22
N ASN A 249 18.99 -18.96 -11.97
CA ASN A 249 18.72 -18.05 -10.87
C ASN A 249 20.01 -17.78 -10.10
N LEU A 250 20.43 -16.53 -10.01
CA LEU A 250 21.72 -16.10 -9.51
C LEU A 250 21.57 -15.41 -8.15
N PRO A 251 21.54 -16.18 -7.01
CA PRO A 251 21.18 -15.60 -5.73
C PRO A 251 22.32 -14.80 -5.09
N ALA A 252 21.99 -13.64 -4.53
CA ALA A 252 22.78 -13.02 -3.50
C ALA A 252 22.35 -13.62 -2.15
N THR A 253 22.73 -14.87 -1.92
CA THR A 253 22.31 -15.68 -0.76
C THR A 253 22.60 -15.00 0.57
N VAL A 254 23.72 -14.27 0.64
CA VAL A 254 24.02 -13.28 1.69
C VAL A 254 24.43 -11.99 1.00
N GLU A 255 23.69 -10.93 1.23
CA GLU A 255 24.00 -9.63 0.65
C GLU A 255 25.24 -9.02 1.32
N ILE A 256 26.39 -9.11 0.67
CA ILE A 256 27.67 -8.65 1.23
C ILE A 256 28.29 -7.45 0.49
N ALA A 257 27.89 -7.22 -0.75
CA ALA A 257 28.41 -6.15 -1.60
C ALA A 257 27.36 -5.05 -1.81
N THR A 258 27.81 -3.90 -2.34
CA THR A 258 26.91 -2.84 -2.77
C THR A 258 26.10 -3.28 -4.01
N PRO A 259 24.87 -2.77 -4.22
CA PRO A 259 23.99 -3.20 -5.31
C PRO A 259 24.59 -3.11 -6.70
N ASN A 260 25.46 -2.11 -6.96
CA ASN A 260 26.15 -1.96 -8.24
C ASN A 260 27.12 -3.11 -8.54
N VAL A 261 27.78 -3.68 -7.51
CA VAL A 261 28.67 -4.84 -7.71
C VAL A 261 27.86 -6.06 -8.13
N TYR A 262 26.71 -6.29 -7.49
CA TYR A 262 25.81 -7.37 -7.89
C TYR A 262 25.27 -7.16 -9.32
N ALA A 263 24.88 -5.95 -9.66
CA ALA A 263 24.45 -5.61 -11.02
C ALA A 263 25.58 -5.87 -12.06
N ASP A 264 26.83 -5.54 -11.74
CA ASP A 264 27.96 -5.82 -12.61
C ASP A 264 28.17 -7.33 -12.83
N GLN A 265 27.96 -8.14 -11.78
CA GLN A 265 28.00 -9.62 -11.89
C GLN A 265 26.87 -10.12 -12.79
N ILE A 266 25.65 -9.60 -12.65
CA ILE A 266 24.52 -9.96 -13.50
C ILE A 266 24.74 -9.53 -14.96
N GLU A 267 25.27 -8.32 -15.19
CA GLU A 267 25.60 -7.86 -16.55
C GLU A 267 26.69 -8.73 -17.19
N TYR A 268 27.68 -9.18 -16.40
CA TYR A 268 28.69 -10.12 -16.86
C TYR A 268 28.03 -11.44 -17.32
N MET A 269 27.17 -12.05 -16.53
CA MET A 269 26.43 -13.26 -16.91
C MET A 269 25.54 -13.03 -18.13
N HIS A 270 24.81 -11.91 -18.15
CA HIS A 270 23.95 -11.55 -19.28
C HIS A 270 24.71 -11.49 -20.61
N ARG A 271 25.95 -11.02 -20.60
CA ARG A 271 26.76 -10.85 -21.81
C ARG A 271 27.53 -12.10 -22.25
N HIS A 272 27.82 -13.02 -21.32
CA HIS A 272 28.73 -14.14 -21.58
C HIS A 272 28.06 -15.51 -21.65
N LEU A 273 26.83 -15.68 -21.20
CA LEU A 273 26.05 -16.91 -21.39
C LEU A 273 25.95 -17.23 -22.89
N ALA A 274 26.40 -18.43 -23.29
CA ALA A 274 26.57 -18.82 -24.70
C ALA A 274 25.24 -18.84 -25.47
N ARG A 275 24.14 -19.26 -24.84
CA ARG A 275 22.80 -19.36 -25.44
C ARG A 275 21.82 -18.44 -24.71
N ARG A 276 22.18 -17.17 -24.61
CA ARG A 276 21.47 -16.17 -23.78
C ARG A 276 19.97 -16.04 -24.09
N ASP A 277 19.57 -16.23 -25.35
CA ASP A 277 18.17 -16.20 -25.80
C ASP A 277 17.34 -17.43 -25.39
N SER A 278 18.03 -18.49 -24.98
CA SER A 278 17.44 -19.73 -24.46
C SER A 278 17.45 -19.79 -22.91
N VAL A 279 17.83 -18.68 -22.25
CA VAL A 279 17.95 -18.59 -20.80
C VAL A 279 17.09 -17.46 -20.26
N ILE A 280 16.26 -17.75 -19.28
CA ILE A 280 15.67 -16.74 -18.39
C ILE A 280 16.65 -16.49 -17.25
N LEU A 281 17.22 -15.31 -17.22
CA LEU A 281 18.15 -14.90 -16.16
C LEU A 281 17.35 -14.39 -14.97
N SER A 282 17.42 -15.10 -13.86
CA SER A 282 16.71 -14.81 -12.62
C SER A 282 17.65 -14.32 -11.53
N VAL A 283 17.11 -13.57 -10.58
CA VAL A 283 17.83 -13.09 -9.41
C VAL A 283 17.01 -13.32 -8.13
N HIS A 284 17.74 -13.59 -7.04
CA HIS A 284 17.17 -13.84 -5.71
C HIS A 284 18.06 -13.16 -4.64
N PRO A 285 17.96 -11.85 -4.47
CA PRO A 285 18.73 -11.19 -3.43
C PRO A 285 18.05 -11.26 -2.07
N HIS A 286 18.86 -11.50 -1.03
CA HIS A 286 18.49 -11.26 0.36
C HIS A 286 18.75 -9.78 0.75
N ASN A 287 18.37 -9.40 1.96
CA ASN A 287 18.35 -8.00 2.41
C ASN A 287 19.31 -7.74 3.59
N ASP A 288 20.43 -8.46 3.68
CA ASP A 288 21.36 -8.41 4.83
C ASP A 288 21.95 -7.02 5.08
N ARG A 289 22.08 -6.20 4.04
CA ARG A 289 22.57 -4.82 4.10
C ARG A 289 21.43 -3.78 4.12
N GLY A 290 20.18 -4.21 4.01
CA GLY A 290 19.04 -3.32 3.79
C GLY A 290 18.96 -2.75 2.37
N THR A 291 19.65 -3.36 1.39
CA THR A 291 19.69 -2.89 0.00
C THR A 291 19.16 -3.92 -1.01
N GLY A 292 18.45 -4.95 -0.55
CA GLY A 292 17.91 -6.03 -1.39
C GLY A 292 17.03 -5.51 -2.55
N VAL A 293 16.17 -4.52 -2.28
CA VAL A 293 15.36 -3.87 -3.32
C VAL A 293 16.26 -3.22 -4.39
N ALA A 294 17.25 -2.44 -3.98
CA ALA A 294 18.18 -1.81 -4.90
C ALA A 294 19.02 -2.86 -5.68
N CYS A 295 19.39 -3.97 -5.03
CA CYS A 295 20.06 -5.09 -5.72
C CYS A 295 19.19 -5.65 -6.85
N ALA A 296 17.91 -5.91 -6.60
CA ALA A 296 17.00 -6.43 -7.63
C ALA A 296 16.75 -5.43 -8.76
N GLU A 297 16.46 -4.15 -8.44
CA GLU A 297 16.26 -3.11 -9.45
C GLU A 297 17.45 -2.97 -10.39
N LEU A 298 18.66 -2.87 -9.83
CA LEU A 298 19.86 -2.73 -10.63
C LEU A 298 20.18 -4.03 -11.41
N ALA A 299 19.89 -5.20 -10.84
CA ALA A 299 20.05 -6.47 -11.54
C ALA A 299 19.12 -6.60 -12.76
N VAL A 300 17.87 -6.13 -12.66
CA VAL A 300 16.95 -6.10 -13.81
C VAL A 300 17.44 -5.12 -14.87
N LEU A 301 17.95 -3.94 -14.49
CA LEU A 301 18.62 -3.04 -15.43
C LEU A 301 19.83 -3.71 -16.10
N ALA A 302 20.58 -4.55 -15.36
CA ALA A 302 21.75 -5.28 -15.84
C ALA A 302 21.42 -6.46 -16.76
N GLY A 303 20.16 -6.87 -16.87
CA GLY A 303 19.71 -7.88 -17.83
C GLY A 303 18.98 -9.08 -17.22
N ALA A 304 18.70 -9.08 -15.91
CA ALA A 304 17.81 -10.06 -15.31
C ALA A 304 16.37 -9.86 -15.81
N GLN A 305 15.67 -10.96 -16.00
CA GLN A 305 14.32 -10.98 -16.55
C GLN A 305 13.28 -11.46 -15.54
N ARG A 306 13.74 -12.07 -14.45
CA ARG A 306 12.91 -12.71 -13.42
C ARG A 306 13.47 -12.38 -12.04
N VAL A 307 12.59 -12.18 -11.07
CA VAL A 307 12.96 -11.87 -9.69
C VAL A 307 12.19 -12.78 -8.73
N GLU A 308 12.92 -13.47 -7.88
CA GLU A 308 12.39 -14.20 -6.73
C GLU A 308 12.45 -13.33 -5.48
N GLY A 309 11.40 -13.39 -4.65
CA GLY A 309 11.33 -12.67 -3.40
C GLY A 309 10.07 -13.00 -2.62
N CYS A 310 9.85 -12.31 -1.51
CA CYS A 310 8.66 -12.49 -0.68
C CYS A 310 7.85 -11.21 -0.56
N LEU A 311 6.55 -11.35 -0.39
CA LEU A 311 5.70 -10.23 0.00
C LEU A 311 6.18 -9.68 1.35
N PHE A 312 6.37 -8.36 1.40
CA PHE A 312 6.90 -7.63 2.56
C PHE A 312 8.29 -8.10 3.04
N GLY A 313 9.02 -8.85 2.20
CA GLY A 313 10.42 -9.16 2.43
C GLY A 313 10.72 -10.21 3.51
N ASN A 314 9.77 -11.10 3.83
CA ASN A 314 10.02 -12.16 4.80
C ASN A 314 11.08 -13.17 4.31
N GLY A 315 11.87 -13.73 5.21
CA GLY A 315 12.87 -14.76 4.90
C GLY A 315 13.98 -14.85 5.93
N GLU A 316 14.98 -15.67 5.61
CA GLU A 316 16.14 -15.91 6.47
C GLU A 316 16.86 -14.61 6.84
N ARG A 317 17.38 -14.54 8.07
CA ARG A 317 18.14 -13.42 8.64
C ARG A 317 17.35 -12.10 8.60
N THR A 318 17.59 -11.26 7.58
CA THR A 318 16.92 -9.97 7.37
C THR A 318 15.85 -10.02 6.28
N GLY A 319 15.59 -11.20 5.73
CA GLY A 319 14.57 -11.47 4.74
C GLY A 319 15.05 -11.51 3.30
N ASN A 320 14.14 -11.89 2.42
CA ASN A 320 14.26 -11.83 0.97
C ASN A 320 14.04 -10.40 0.47
N VAL A 321 14.33 -10.16 -0.81
CA VAL A 321 13.88 -8.92 -1.45
C VAL A 321 12.36 -8.81 -1.38
N ASP A 322 11.89 -7.61 -1.08
CA ASP A 322 10.48 -7.30 -0.93
C ASP A 322 9.82 -7.04 -2.29
N LEU A 323 8.95 -7.96 -2.71
CA LEU A 323 8.20 -7.86 -3.96
C LEU A 323 7.16 -6.73 -3.94
N VAL A 324 6.60 -6.39 -2.78
CA VAL A 324 5.65 -5.26 -2.66
C VAL A 324 6.34 -3.95 -3.01
N THR A 325 7.49 -3.70 -2.40
CA THR A 325 8.27 -2.49 -2.66
C THR A 325 8.75 -2.43 -4.10
N LEU A 326 9.28 -3.54 -4.66
CA LEU A 326 9.74 -3.59 -6.05
C LEU A 326 8.62 -3.28 -7.06
N ALA A 327 7.47 -3.93 -6.91
CA ALA A 327 6.35 -3.76 -7.81
C ALA A 327 5.79 -2.33 -7.75
N LEU A 328 5.63 -1.77 -6.56
CA LEU A 328 5.12 -0.41 -6.38
C LEU A 328 6.15 0.68 -6.73
N ASN A 329 7.45 0.39 -6.66
CA ASN A 329 8.48 1.27 -7.24
C ASN A 329 8.32 1.39 -8.76
N LEU A 330 8.05 0.28 -9.47
CA LEU A 330 7.74 0.32 -10.90
C LEU A 330 6.45 1.10 -11.17
N PHE A 331 5.39 0.82 -10.42
CA PHE A 331 4.11 1.51 -10.52
C PHE A 331 4.27 3.03 -10.37
N ALA A 332 5.03 3.48 -9.37
CA ALA A 332 5.32 4.91 -9.14
C ALA A 332 6.13 5.57 -10.27
N GLN A 333 6.73 4.78 -11.17
CA GLN A 333 7.43 5.24 -12.37
C GLN A 333 6.59 5.11 -13.65
N GLY A 334 5.32 4.72 -13.55
CA GLY A 334 4.41 4.55 -14.67
C GLY A 334 4.61 3.24 -15.43
N VAL A 335 5.19 2.24 -14.80
CA VAL A 335 5.33 0.88 -15.33
C VAL A 335 4.31 -0.03 -14.66
N ASP A 336 3.51 -0.75 -15.47
CA ASP A 336 2.58 -1.74 -14.92
C ASP A 336 3.34 -2.82 -14.17
N PRO A 337 3.08 -3.03 -12.87
CA PRO A 337 3.74 -4.08 -12.10
C PRO A 337 3.30 -5.49 -12.51
N MET A 338 2.27 -5.67 -13.33
CA MET A 338 1.70 -6.95 -13.79
C MET A 338 1.15 -7.83 -12.65
N VAL A 339 1.08 -7.29 -11.45
CA VAL A 339 0.45 -7.87 -10.25
C VAL A 339 -0.38 -6.82 -9.55
N ASP A 340 -1.43 -7.25 -8.84
CA ASP A 340 -2.44 -6.35 -8.29
C ASP A 340 -2.19 -6.06 -6.80
N PHE A 341 -1.97 -4.79 -6.47
CA PHE A 341 -1.88 -4.25 -5.12
C PHE A 341 -2.99 -3.23 -4.83
N SER A 342 -4.10 -3.27 -5.55
CA SER A 342 -5.19 -2.29 -5.40
C SER A 342 -5.91 -2.36 -4.04
N ASP A 343 -5.63 -3.38 -3.22
CA ASP A 343 -6.02 -3.48 -1.81
C ASP A 343 -4.83 -4.03 -1.00
N ILE A 344 -3.89 -3.14 -0.70
CA ILE A 344 -2.66 -3.52 -0.01
C ILE A 344 -2.90 -3.98 1.44
N ASP A 345 -3.98 -3.52 2.07
CA ASP A 345 -4.32 -3.90 3.44
C ASP A 345 -4.87 -5.33 3.48
N ALA A 346 -5.68 -5.75 2.50
CA ALA A 346 -6.09 -7.15 2.37
C ALA A 346 -4.89 -8.08 2.11
N VAL A 347 -3.92 -7.66 1.28
CA VAL A 347 -2.67 -8.40 1.06
C VAL A 347 -1.89 -8.53 2.37
N ARG A 348 -1.70 -7.41 3.10
CA ARG A 348 -1.00 -7.38 4.38
C ARG A 348 -1.64 -8.29 5.41
N GLU A 349 -2.97 -8.23 5.58
CA GLU A 349 -3.70 -9.06 6.54
C GLU A 349 -3.47 -10.56 6.31
N VAL A 350 -3.51 -11.00 5.04
CA VAL A 350 -3.27 -12.40 4.71
C VAL A 350 -1.83 -12.80 5.00
N VAL A 351 -0.85 -11.95 4.64
CA VAL A 351 0.57 -12.24 4.88
C VAL A 351 0.88 -12.28 6.38
N GLU A 352 0.40 -11.30 7.16
CA GLU A 352 0.55 -11.28 8.62
C GLU A 352 -0.09 -12.52 9.28
N HIS A 353 -1.28 -12.91 8.83
CA HIS A 353 -1.94 -14.13 9.30
C HIS A 353 -1.13 -15.39 8.98
N CYS A 354 -0.63 -15.51 7.76
CA CYS A 354 0.11 -16.70 7.33
C CYS A 354 1.49 -16.79 7.96
N ASN A 355 2.21 -15.68 8.05
CA ASN A 355 3.56 -15.62 8.63
C ASN A 355 3.54 -15.54 10.15
N ARG A 356 2.44 -15.11 10.77
CA ARG A 356 2.36 -14.75 12.20
C ARG A 356 3.39 -13.70 12.61
N LEU A 357 3.70 -12.81 11.70
CA LEU A 357 4.62 -11.70 11.89
C LEU A 357 3.96 -10.42 11.39
N PRO A 358 4.00 -9.31 12.15
CA PRO A 358 3.46 -8.04 11.69
C PRO A 358 4.37 -7.40 10.66
N VAL A 359 3.76 -6.73 9.69
CA VAL A 359 4.47 -5.84 8.76
C VAL A 359 4.87 -4.56 9.50
N HIS A 360 6.09 -4.09 9.29
CA HIS A 360 6.57 -2.91 9.97
C HIS A 360 5.70 -1.68 9.64
N PRO A 361 5.27 -0.86 10.62
CA PRO A 361 4.38 0.29 10.38
C PRO A 361 4.91 1.33 9.39
N ARG A 362 6.22 1.37 9.15
CA ARG A 362 6.86 2.22 8.15
C ARG A 362 7.44 1.43 6.98
N HIS A 363 6.89 0.24 6.71
CA HIS A 363 7.22 -0.52 5.51
C HIS A 363 6.83 0.29 4.27
N PRO A 364 7.70 0.39 3.24
CA PRO A 364 7.37 1.15 2.02
C PRO A 364 6.01 0.73 1.45
N TYR A 365 5.16 1.70 1.13
CA TYR A 365 3.79 1.55 0.65
C TYR A 365 2.83 0.78 1.57
N GLY A 366 3.24 -0.36 2.15
CA GLY A 366 2.38 -1.27 2.90
C GLY A 366 2.23 -0.94 4.39
N GLY A 367 3.11 -0.14 4.98
CA GLY A 367 3.04 0.24 6.39
C GLY A 367 1.86 1.18 6.68
N GLU A 368 1.27 1.08 7.85
CA GLU A 368 0.12 1.91 8.24
C GLU A 368 0.43 3.41 8.38
N LEU A 369 1.71 3.78 8.56
CA LEU A 369 2.15 5.15 8.78
C LEU A 369 2.78 5.82 7.55
N VAL A 370 2.92 5.11 6.42
CA VAL A 370 3.70 5.60 5.28
C VAL A 370 2.97 6.65 4.43
N HIS A 371 1.64 6.64 4.44
CA HIS A 371 0.83 7.66 3.78
C HIS A 371 0.35 8.75 4.75
N THR A 372 0.80 8.71 6.01
CA THR A 372 0.38 9.63 7.06
C THR A 372 1.31 10.84 7.15
N ALA A 373 0.73 12.03 7.18
CA ALA A 373 1.44 13.26 7.45
C ALA A 373 1.08 13.79 8.85
N PHE A 374 2.07 13.92 9.73
CA PHE A 374 1.89 14.48 11.08
C PHE A 374 2.20 15.98 11.14
N SER A 375 3.18 16.44 10.37
CA SER A 375 3.53 17.86 10.31
C SER A 375 2.43 18.69 9.65
N GLY A 376 2.01 19.77 10.31
CA GLY A 376 0.99 20.67 9.77
C GLY A 376 1.35 21.30 8.43
N THR A 377 2.64 21.52 8.15
CA THR A 377 3.11 22.02 6.86
C THR A 377 2.89 20.98 5.76
N HIS A 378 3.16 19.70 6.04
CA HIS A 378 2.92 18.61 5.10
C HIS A 378 1.42 18.40 4.86
N GLN A 379 0.61 18.42 5.92
CA GLN A 379 -0.86 18.31 5.83
C GLN A 379 -1.46 19.42 4.94
N ASP A 380 -1.02 20.67 5.12
CA ASP A 380 -1.48 21.81 4.29
C ASP A 380 -1.06 21.63 2.82
N ALA A 381 0.17 21.17 2.57
CA ALA A 381 0.66 20.92 1.22
C ALA A 381 -0.09 19.78 0.53
N ILE A 382 -0.38 18.69 1.22
CA ILE A 382 -1.17 17.57 0.70
C ILE A 382 -2.59 18.03 0.38
N ALA A 383 -3.27 18.73 1.30
CA ALA A 383 -4.63 19.24 1.07
C ALA A 383 -4.70 20.16 -0.15
N LYS A 384 -3.74 21.06 -0.32
CA LYS A 384 -3.64 21.93 -1.51
C LYS A 384 -3.35 21.14 -2.78
N GLY A 385 -2.47 20.11 -2.67
CA GLY A 385 -2.14 19.22 -3.77
C GLY A 385 -3.35 18.43 -4.27
N MET A 386 -4.14 17.86 -3.37
CA MET A 386 -5.38 17.14 -3.68
C MET A 386 -6.42 18.06 -4.34
N ALA A 387 -6.61 19.27 -3.80
CA ALA A 387 -7.54 20.25 -4.38
C ALA A 387 -7.10 20.66 -5.81
N ARG A 388 -5.80 20.86 -6.03
CA ARG A 388 -5.24 21.11 -7.37
C ARG A 388 -5.43 19.94 -8.31
N HIS A 389 -5.21 18.70 -7.83
CA HIS A 389 -5.38 17.49 -8.61
C HIS A 389 -6.82 17.34 -9.09
N ALA A 390 -7.82 17.46 -8.19
CA ALA A 390 -9.23 17.42 -8.53
C ALA A 390 -9.64 18.51 -9.54
N LYS A 391 -9.16 19.74 -9.35
CA LYS A 391 -9.41 20.84 -10.29
C LYS A 391 -8.84 20.55 -11.68
N ARG A 392 -7.59 20.06 -11.76
CA ARG A 392 -6.93 19.73 -13.02
C ARG A 392 -7.63 18.59 -13.77
N ALA A 393 -8.09 17.57 -13.06
CA ALA A 393 -8.89 16.47 -13.62
C ALA A 393 -10.18 17.01 -14.26
N ALA A 394 -10.91 17.88 -13.56
CA ALA A 394 -12.11 18.52 -14.06
C ALA A 394 -11.83 19.41 -15.30
N GLU A 395 -10.74 20.20 -15.31
CA GLU A 395 -10.32 21.01 -16.46
C GLU A 395 -9.96 20.16 -17.67
N GLN A 396 -9.41 18.95 -17.47
CA GLN A 396 -9.08 17.98 -18.54
C GLN A 396 -10.27 17.11 -18.95
N GLY A 397 -11.39 17.16 -18.22
CA GLY A 397 -12.57 16.33 -18.49
C GLY A 397 -12.37 14.85 -18.24
N VAL A 398 -11.45 14.48 -17.33
CA VAL A 398 -11.18 13.09 -16.96
C VAL A 398 -11.51 12.86 -15.48
N PRO A 399 -11.87 11.60 -15.10
CA PRO A 399 -12.00 11.25 -13.68
C PRO A 399 -10.70 11.53 -12.91
N ALA A 400 -10.80 11.92 -11.64
CA ALA A 400 -9.62 12.16 -10.80
C ALA A 400 -8.71 10.93 -10.72
N ALA A 401 -9.30 9.74 -10.68
CA ALA A 401 -8.57 8.46 -10.68
C ALA A 401 -7.81 8.14 -11.98
N GLU A 402 -7.96 8.92 -13.03
CA GLU A 402 -7.25 8.76 -14.31
C GLU A 402 -6.27 9.92 -14.58
N ALA A 403 -6.37 11.01 -13.82
CA ALA A 403 -5.53 12.18 -14.01
C ALA A 403 -4.09 11.91 -13.51
N PRO A 404 -3.06 12.50 -14.16
CA PRO A 404 -1.68 12.38 -13.69
C PRO A 404 -1.51 12.82 -12.24
N TRP A 405 -0.85 11.99 -11.42
CA TRP A 405 -0.65 12.23 -10.00
C TRP A 405 0.54 13.15 -9.74
N GLU A 406 0.30 14.25 -9.05
CA GLU A 406 1.32 15.24 -8.68
C GLU A 406 1.01 15.87 -7.31
N VAL A 407 0.68 15.06 -6.30
CA VAL A 407 0.40 15.57 -4.94
C VAL A 407 1.70 15.57 -4.12
N PRO A 408 2.05 16.69 -3.46
CA PRO A 408 3.25 16.76 -2.62
C PRO A 408 3.25 15.69 -1.52
N TYR A 409 4.43 15.13 -1.22
CA TYR A 409 4.69 14.12 -0.17
C TYR A 409 4.02 12.75 -0.38
N LEU A 410 3.21 12.56 -1.41
CA LEU A 410 2.59 11.28 -1.74
C LEU A 410 3.12 10.78 -3.09
N PRO A 411 4.04 9.81 -3.10
CA PRO A 411 4.63 9.27 -4.32
C PRO A 411 3.60 8.56 -5.19
N VAL A 412 2.58 7.97 -4.59
CA VAL A 412 1.42 7.36 -5.23
C VAL A 412 0.14 7.86 -4.59
N ASP A 413 -0.98 7.75 -5.32
CA ASP A 413 -2.30 7.99 -4.76
C ASP A 413 -2.64 6.84 -3.79
N PRO A 414 -2.89 7.11 -2.51
CA PRO A 414 -3.33 6.06 -1.57
C PRO A 414 -4.56 5.29 -2.07
N GLY A 415 -5.47 5.95 -2.79
CA GLY A 415 -6.64 5.31 -3.38
C GLY A 415 -6.32 4.23 -4.41
N ASP A 416 -5.18 4.30 -5.11
CA ASP A 416 -4.77 3.30 -6.09
C ASP A 416 -4.37 1.96 -5.45
N ILE A 417 -3.98 1.99 -4.18
CA ILE A 417 -3.61 0.81 -3.39
C ILE A 417 -4.65 0.46 -2.32
N GLY A 418 -5.89 0.95 -2.49
CA GLY A 418 -7.04 0.63 -1.63
C GLY A 418 -7.12 1.39 -0.32
N ARG A 419 -6.23 2.39 -0.10
CA ARG A 419 -6.26 3.21 1.10
C ARG A 419 -7.07 4.48 0.93
N THR A 420 -7.64 4.96 2.02
CA THR A 420 -8.42 6.21 2.02
C THR A 420 -7.55 7.40 2.35
N TYR A 421 -7.97 8.58 1.90
CA TYR A 421 -7.31 9.84 2.26
C TYR A 421 -7.45 10.19 3.75
N GLU A 422 -8.36 9.55 4.45
CA GLU A 422 -8.61 9.71 5.89
C GLU A 422 -7.42 9.27 6.72
N GLU A 423 -6.71 8.25 6.26
CA GLU A 423 -5.52 7.73 6.91
C GLU A 423 -4.28 8.61 6.70
N VAL A 424 -4.31 9.51 5.70
CA VAL A 424 -3.17 10.36 5.33
C VAL A 424 -2.95 11.51 6.31
N ILE A 425 -4.02 12.05 6.91
CA ILE A 425 -3.95 13.16 7.85
C ILE A 425 -4.38 12.69 9.24
N ARG A 426 -3.41 12.52 10.13
CA ARG A 426 -3.62 12.18 11.53
C ARG A 426 -3.34 13.38 12.44
N ILE A 427 -4.07 13.48 13.54
CA ILE A 427 -3.96 14.60 14.47
C ILE A 427 -3.26 14.17 15.75
N ASN A 428 -2.06 14.71 15.97
CA ASN A 428 -1.30 14.57 17.20
C ASN A 428 -0.76 15.96 17.64
N SER A 429 0.10 16.00 18.65
CA SER A 429 0.69 17.24 19.16
C SER A 429 1.54 18.02 18.14
N GLN A 430 1.95 17.40 17.03
CA GLN A 430 2.71 18.03 15.95
C GLN A 430 1.81 18.47 14.77
N SER A 431 0.51 18.21 14.85
CA SER A 431 -0.43 18.52 13.78
C SER A 431 -0.79 19.99 13.77
N GLY A 432 -0.69 20.61 12.62
CA GLY A 432 -1.04 22.03 12.44
C GLY A 432 -2.54 22.26 12.22
N LYS A 433 -2.92 23.54 12.31
CA LYS A 433 -4.30 24.01 12.10
C LYS A 433 -4.93 23.64 10.74
N GLY A 434 -4.12 23.34 9.72
CA GLY A 434 -4.59 22.93 8.39
C GLY A 434 -5.18 21.52 8.38
N GLY A 435 -4.53 20.55 9.03
CA GLY A 435 -5.01 19.18 9.13
C GLY A 435 -6.31 19.07 9.93
N VAL A 436 -6.39 19.77 11.07
CA VAL A 436 -7.60 19.84 11.90
C VAL A 436 -8.79 20.36 11.11
N ALA A 437 -8.62 21.46 10.36
CA ALA A 437 -9.67 22.05 9.54
C ALA A 437 -10.07 21.14 8.37
N HIS A 438 -9.13 20.40 7.77
CA HIS A 438 -9.40 19.47 6.69
C HIS A 438 -10.29 18.29 7.17
N LEU A 439 -9.94 17.66 8.28
CA LEU A 439 -10.73 16.53 8.81
C LEU A 439 -12.14 16.97 9.22
N LEU A 440 -12.30 18.12 9.87
CA LEU A 440 -13.62 18.62 10.21
C LEU A 440 -14.49 18.89 8.98
N ARG A 441 -13.90 19.44 7.93
CA ARG A 441 -14.63 19.68 6.67
C ARG A 441 -15.02 18.38 5.98
N THR A 442 -14.09 17.41 5.90
CA THR A 442 -14.30 16.18 5.15
C THR A 442 -15.28 15.24 5.84
N HIS A 443 -15.18 15.10 7.18
CA HIS A 443 -15.97 14.11 7.93
C HIS A 443 -17.25 14.67 8.56
N HIS A 444 -17.25 15.98 8.84
CA HIS A 444 -18.37 16.61 9.56
C HIS A 444 -19.02 17.75 8.78
N GLY A 445 -18.54 18.06 7.57
CA GLY A 445 -19.04 19.15 6.77
C GLY A 445 -18.79 20.54 7.37
N LEU A 446 -17.88 20.67 8.36
CA LEU A 446 -17.62 21.89 9.09
C LEU A 446 -16.42 22.64 8.49
N ASP A 447 -16.68 23.61 7.62
CA ASP A 447 -15.61 24.44 7.03
C ASP A 447 -15.33 25.68 7.91
N LEU A 448 -14.35 25.56 8.78
CA LEU A 448 -13.98 26.59 9.74
C LEU A 448 -13.40 27.84 9.04
N PRO A 449 -13.88 29.04 9.38
CA PRO A 449 -13.24 30.30 8.96
C PRO A 449 -11.74 30.31 9.27
N GLN A 450 -10.95 30.84 8.34
CA GLN A 450 -9.48 30.82 8.48
C GLN A 450 -9.01 31.45 9.81
N ALA A 451 -9.69 32.48 10.28
CA ALA A 451 -9.38 33.17 11.53
C ALA A 451 -9.77 32.35 12.78
N MET A 452 -10.73 31.41 12.69
CA MET A 452 -11.13 30.51 13.78
C MET A 452 -10.20 29.32 13.94
N ARG A 453 -9.55 28.85 12.86
CA ARG A 453 -8.68 27.65 12.88
C ARG A 453 -7.60 27.68 13.97
N PRO A 454 -6.92 28.80 14.26
CA PRO A 454 -5.97 28.84 15.38
C PRO A 454 -6.61 28.63 16.77
N ASP A 455 -7.87 29.07 16.95
CA ASP A 455 -8.57 28.92 18.24
C ASP A 455 -8.87 27.45 18.52
N PHE A 456 -9.45 26.74 17.57
CA PHE A 456 -9.73 25.32 17.75
C PHE A 456 -8.46 24.46 17.79
N SER A 457 -7.44 24.79 17.00
CA SER A 457 -6.16 24.06 17.04
C SER A 457 -5.49 24.12 18.41
N ARG A 458 -5.59 25.24 19.16
CA ARG A 458 -5.09 25.32 20.54
C ARG A 458 -5.82 24.36 21.49
N THR A 459 -7.13 24.16 21.26
CA THR A 459 -7.93 23.21 22.06
C THR A 459 -7.53 21.78 21.73
N VAL A 460 -7.37 21.42 20.46
CA VAL A 460 -6.89 20.12 20.00
C VAL A 460 -5.50 19.84 20.58
N GLN A 461 -4.59 20.81 20.52
CA GLN A 461 -3.22 20.64 21.01
C GLN A 461 -3.18 20.39 22.52
N ARG A 462 -3.98 21.07 23.31
CA ARG A 462 -4.07 20.81 24.76
C ARG A 462 -4.49 19.38 25.08
N VAL A 463 -5.42 18.82 24.29
CA VAL A 463 -5.88 17.43 24.48
C VAL A 463 -4.80 16.44 24.07
N THR A 464 -4.17 16.64 22.90
CA THR A 464 -3.12 15.75 22.40
C THR A 464 -1.84 15.82 23.23
N ASP A 465 -1.45 16.99 23.71
CA ASP A 465 -0.30 17.15 24.63
C ASP A 465 -0.56 16.47 25.98
N GLY A 466 -1.79 16.55 26.49
CA GLY A 466 -2.16 15.94 27.76
C GLY A 466 -2.33 14.42 27.71
N THR A 467 -2.73 13.88 26.56
CA THR A 467 -2.98 12.43 26.38
C THR A 467 -1.82 11.69 25.74
N GLY A 468 -0.97 12.38 24.99
CA GLY A 468 0.13 11.80 24.20
C GLY A 468 -0.32 10.94 23.02
N ARG A 469 -1.61 10.91 22.69
CA ARG A 469 -2.18 10.08 21.64
C ARG A 469 -2.79 10.91 20.50
N GLU A 470 -3.00 10.26 19.38
CA GLU A 470 -3.71 10.81 18.23
C GLU A 470 -5.21 10.94 18.51
N LEU A 471 -5.88 11.88 17.82
CA LEU A 471 -7.32 12.01 17.78
C LEU A 471 -7.85 11.52 16.43
N THR A 472 -8.84 10.66 16.46
CA THR A 472 -9.62 10.24 15.29
C THR A 472 -10.50 11.39 14.78
N ALA A 473 -10.98 11.31 13.54
CA ALA A 473 -11.93 12.30 13.01
C ALA A 473 -13.22 12.39 13.85
N GLY A 474 -13.73 11.25 14.37
CA GLY A 474 -14.86 11.22 15.27
C GLY A 474 -14.60 11.95 16.60
N GLU A 475 -13.45 11.71 17.25
CA GLU A 475 -13.05 12.38 18.48
C GLU A 475 -12.83 13.88 18.25
N LEU A 476 -12.32 14.26 17.08
CA LEU A 476 -12.16 15.65 16.70
C LEU A 476 -13.50 16.38 16.55
N GLY A 477 -14.48 15.72 15.92
CA GLY A 477 -15.85 16.23 15.81
C GLY A 477 -16.54 16.38 17.16
N GLU A 478 -16.33 15.42 18.08
CA GLU A 478 -16.86 15.48 19.45
C GLU A 478 -16.19 16.60 20.25
N LEU A 479 -14.87 16.76 20.12
CA LEU A 479 -14.16 17.86 20.74
C LEU A 479 -14.65 19.23 20.23
N PHE A 480 -14.96 19.34 18.93
CA PHE A 480 -15.56 20.55 18.37
C PHE A 480 -16.95 20.80 18.96
N ARG A 481 -17.82 19.77 19.02
CA ARG A 481 -19.16 19.87 19.58
C ARG A 481 -19.12 20.32 21.05
N THR A 482 -18.33 19.67 21.87
CA THR A 482 -18.20 20.02 23.31
C THR A 482 -17.61 21.40 23.51
N THR A 483 -16.67 21.82 22.64
CA THR A 483 -16.02 23.12 22.78
C THR A 483 -16.93 24.29 22.39
N TYR A 484 -17.71 24.15 21.30
CA TYR A 484 -18.45 25.27 20.74
C TYR A 484 -19.96 25.06 20.75
N LEU A 485 -20.49 23.89 20.40
CA LEU A 485 -21.93 23.70 20.25
C LEU A 485 -22.63 23.51 21.60
N ALA A 486 -22.06 22.75 22.52
CA ALA A 486 -22.60 22.61 23.88
C ALA A 486 -22.65 23.96 24.62
N ALA A 487 -21.68 24.82 24.41
CA ALA A 487 -21.65 26.15 25.02
C ALA A 487 -22.82 27.06 24.57
N ALA A 488 -23.55 26.72 23.51
CA ALA A 488 -24.72 27.48 23.06
C ALA A 488 -25.96 27.26 23.93
N GLY A 489 -26.08 26.08 24.56
CA GLY A 489 -27.25 25.69 25.37
C GLY A 489 -26.96 25.51 26.86
N GLU A 490 -25.69 25.29 27.25
CA GLU A 490 -25.28 24.97 28.62
C GLU A 490 -24.29 26.01 29.14
N GLY A 491 -24.74 27.23 29.40
CA GLY A 491 -23.82 28.29 29.82
C GLY A 491 -24.46 29.29 30.77
N SER A 492 -23.68 30.32 31.12
CA SER A 492 -24.14 31.42 31.93
C SER A 492 -25.22 32.28 31.25
N VAL A 493 -25.36 32.18 29.92
CA VAL A 493 -26.37 32.88 29.13
C VAL A 493 -27.07 31.88 28.20
N GLU A 494 -28.36 31.72 28.36
CA GLU A 494 -29.24 30.84 27.58
C GLU A 494 -30.43 31.59 27.03
N ALA A 495 -30.83 31.37 25.78
CA ALA A 495 -32.05 31.86 25.20
C ALA A 495 -33.18 30.84 25.46
N VAL A 496 -33.96 31.06 26.50
CA VAL A 496 -35.10 30.16 26.88
C VAL A 496 -36.19 30.16 25.80
N SER A 497 -36.50 31.35 25.30
CA SER A 497 -37.38 31.51 24.15
C SER A 497 -37.03 32.81 23.40
N TRP A 498 -37.23 32.80 22.10
CA TRP A 498 -37.02 34.00 21.30
C TRP A 498 -37.85 34.00 20.02
N SER A 499 -38.03 35.21 19.51
CA SER A 499 -38.61 35.46 18.19
C SER A 499 -37.96 36.70 17.58
N THR A 500 -37.95 36.76 16.26
CA THR A 500 -37.48 37.94 15.54
C THR A 500 -38.48 38.32 14.44
N ALA A 501 -38.65 39.60 14.21
CA ALA A 501 -39.49 40.14 13.14
C ALA A 501 -38.93 41.43 12.60
N GLU A 502 -39.09 41.66 11.32
CA GLU A 502 -38.88 42.99 10.73
C GLU A 502 -40.09 43.86 11.06
N THR A 503 -39.89 44.87 11.87
CA THR A 503 -40.97 45.76 12.37
C THR A 503 -41.11 47.06 11.56
N ALA A 504 -40.10 47.40 10.77
CA ALA A 504 -40.12 48.43 9.75
C ALA A 504 -39.02 48.11 8.72
N PRO A 505 -39.05 48.66 7.50
CA PRO A 505 -38.01 48.40 6.50
C PRO A 505 -36.61 48.61 7.05
N GLY A 506 -35.80 47.51 7.08
CA GLY A 506 -34.44 47.49 7.62
C GLY A 506 -34.34 47.58 9.14
N VAL A 507 -35.45 47.47 9.89
CA VAL A 507 -35.45 47.42 11.36
C VAL A 507 -35.98 46.07 11.86
N HIS A 508 -35.10 45.27 12.40
CA HIS A 508 -35.41 44.00 13.05
C HIS A 508 -35.57 44.20 14.55
N THR A 509 -36.56 43.51 15.11
CA THR A 509 -36.75 43.40 16.55
C THR A 509 -36.54 41.97 16.99
N PHE A 510 -35.74 41.77 18.02
CA PHE A 510 -35.52 40.49 18.69
C PHE A 510 -36.13 40.54 20.08
N THR A 511 -37.14 39.66 20.31
CA THR A 511 -37.81 39.55 21.60
C THR A 511 -37.47 38.20 22.20
N CYS A 512 -36.95 38.14 23.42
CA CYS A 512 -36.49 36.93 24.04
C CYS A 512 -36.64 36.91 25.56
N VAL A 513 -36.64 35.71 26.11
CA VAL A 513 -36.40 35.44 27.52
C VAL A 513 -34.97 34.86 27.60
N LEU A 514 -34.05 35.64 28.17
CA LEU A 514 -32.67 35.20 28.40
C LEU A 514 -32.53 34.76 29.87
N ARG A 515 -31.92 33.63 30.11
CA ARG A 515 -31.43 33.23 31.43
C ARG A 515 -29.96 33.62 31.53
N VAL A 516 -29.66 34.60 32.42
CA VAL A 516 -28.29 35.09 32.66
C VAL A 516 -27.93 34.75 34.11
N ASP A 517 -26.89 33.93 34.31
CA ASP A 517 -26.43 33.47 35.63
C ASP A 517 -27.59 32.92 36.49
N GLY A 518 -28.46 32.14 35.86
CA GLY A 518 -29.63 31.48 36.51
C GLY A 518 -30.87 32.37 36.67
N ARG A 519 -30.82 33.66 36.30
CA ARG A 519 -31.99 34.58 36.39
C ARG A 519 -32.56 34.85 35.00
N GLU A 520 -33.90 34.84 34.89
CA GLU A 520 -34.61 35.11 33.67
C GLU A 520 -34.81 36.62 33.48
N HIS A 521 -34.54 37.10 32.26
CA HIS A 521 -34.72 38.47 31.83
C HIS A 521 -35.56 38.50 30.55
N SER A 522 -36.69 39.18 30.57
CA SER A 522 -37.46 39.44 29.36
C SER A 522 -36.81 40.63 28.65
N CYS A 523 -36.23 40.36 27.48
CA CYS A 523 -35.45 41.35 26.74
C CYS A 523 -36.03 41.62 25.38
N ARG A 524 -35.81 42.87 24.90
CA ARG A 524 -36.15 43.26 23.56
C ARG A 524 -35.00 44.14 23.03
N GLY A 525 -34.52 43.82 21.85
CA GLY A 525 -33.49 44.59 21.16
C GLY A 525 -33.91 44.92 19.73
N THR A 526 -33.33 45.96 19.17
CA THR A 526 -33.54 46.40 17.79
C THR A 526 -32.23 46.57 17.05
N GLY A 527 -32.26 46.34 15.74
CA GLY A 527 -31.04 46.45 14.92
C GLY A 527 -31.36 46.43 13.42
N ASN A 528 -30.34 46.60 12.60
CA ASN A 528 -30.47 46.53 11.14
C ASN A 528 -30.53 45.06 10.59
N GLY A 529 -30.53 44.07 11.48
CA GLY A 529 -30.68 42.66 11.18
C GLY A 529 -30.86 41.82 12.46
N PRO A 530 -31.18 40.53 12.34
CA PRO A 530 -31.47 39.66 13.49
C PRO A 530 -30.34 39.59 14.52
N LEU A 531 -29.06 39.48 14.08
CA LEU A 531 -27.92 39.42 14.99
C LEU A 531 -27.64 40.76 15.70
N ALA A 532 -27.82 41.91 15.00
CA ALA A 532 -27.70 43.20 15.63
C ALA A 532 -28.81 43.43 16.66
N ALA A 533 -30.04 42.99 16.39
CA ALA A 533 -31.14 43.04 17.34
C ALA A 533 -30.93 42.11 18.53
N LEU A 534 -30.31 40.90 18.35
CA LEU A 534 -29.90 40.00 19.41
C LEU A 534 -28.86 40.63 20.33
N THR A 535 -27.80 41.23 19.76
CA THR A 535 -26.74 41.89 20.57
C THR A 535 -27.29 43.06 21.39
N ASP A 536 -28.27 43.81 20.84
CA ASP A 536 -28.97 44.86 21.59
C ASP A 536 -29.85 44.31 22.71
N ALA A 537 -30.54 43.17 22.49
CA ALA A 537 -31.29 42.46 23.54
C ALA A 537 -30.36 41.95 24.65
N LEU A 538 -29.19 41.35 24.31
CA LEU A 538 -28.19 40.93 25.29
C LEU A 538 -27.67 42.11 26.15
N ARG A 539 -27.47 43.27 25.56
CA ARG A 539 -27.09 44.50 26.27
C ARG A 539 -28.12 44.90 27.32
N THR A 540 -29.43 44.73 27.05
CA THR A 540 -30.49 45.02 28.04
C THR A 540 -30.49 44.04 29.20
N ALA A 541 -29.91 42.83 29.03
CA ALA A 541 -29.68 41.84 30.09
C ALA A 541 -28.31 42.02 30.78
N GLY A 542 -27.57 43.08 30.49
CA GLY A 542 -26.28 43.36 31.10
C GLY A 542 -25.08 42.66 30.45
N VAL A 543 -25.24 42.11 29.24
CA VAL A 543 -24.16 41.41 28.49
C VAL A 543 -23.80 42.25 27.26
N THR A 544 -22.61 42.82 27.23
CA THR A 544 -22.16 43.66 26.10
C THR A 544 -21.46 42.78 25.05
N VAL A 545 -22.08 42.70 23.87
CA VAL A 545 -21.59 41.88 22.75
C VAL A 545 -21.44 42.71 21.48
N GLY A 546 -20.25 42.65 20.87
CA GLY A 546 -20.02 43.17 19.53
C GLY A 546 -19.58 42.02 18.60
N VAL A 547 -20.30 41.80 17.51
CA VAL A 547 -19.93 40.82 16.49
C VAL A 547 -18.82 41.42 15.63
N LEU A 548 -17.64 40.81 15.60
CA LEU A 548 -16.47 41.21 14.84
C LEU A 548 -16.42 40.57 13.47
N GLY A 549 -16.89 39.33 13.36
CA GLY A 549 -16.94 38.55 12.14
C GLY A 549 -18.03 37.49 12.20
N TYR A 550 -18.59 37.13 11.05
CA TYR A 550 -19.66 36.16 10.93
C TYR A 550 -19.52 35.39 9.62
N TRP A 551 -19.69 34.05 9.68
CA TRP A 551 -19.65 33.12 8.54
C TRP A 551 -20.72 32.04 8.72
N GLU A 552 -21.27 31.57 7.61
CA GLU A 552 -22.22 30.47 7.59
C GLU A 552 -22.09 29.66 6.30
N HIS A 553 -22.44 28.38 6.34
CA HIS A 553 -22.54 27.50 5.18
C HIS A 553 -23.43 26.29 5.47
N ALA A 554 -23.92 25.63 4.41
CA ALA A 554 -24.60 24.36 4.51
C ALA A 554 -23.59 23.23 4.74
N THR A 555 -23.86 22.33 5.69
CA THR A 555 -22.94 21.22 6.05
C THR A 555 -23.03 20.03 5.10
N THR A 556 -24.15 19.89 4.37
CA THR A 556 -24.38 18.87 3.34
C THR A 556 -25.06 19.49 2.12
N ALA A 557 -25.22 18.74 1.04
CA ALA A 557 -26.01 19.18 -0.11
C ALA A 557 -27.50 18.87 0.09
N GLY A 558 -28.39 19.73 -0.38
CA GLY A 558 -29.83 19.51 -0.39
C GLY A 558 -30.63 20.53 0.44
N PRO A 559 -31.97 20.58 0.27
CA PRO A 559 -32.84 21.57 0.90
C PRO A 559 -32.96 21.44 2.43
N ASP A 560 -32.75 20.24 2.97
CA ASP A 560 -32.83 19.95 4.41
C ASP A 560 -31.45 19.95 5.08
N SER A 561 -30.42 20.49 4.40
CA SER A 561 -29.06 20.54 4.93
C SER A 561 -28.99 21.43 6.16
N PRO A 562 -28.44 20.95 7.30
CA PRO A 562 -28.16 21.83 8.42
C PRO A 562 -27.16 22.93 8.05
N ALA A 563 -27.33 24.09 8.65
CA ALA A 563 -26.41 25.22 8.57
C ALA A 563 -25.42 25.19 9.73
N ALA A 564 -24.14 25.42 9.45
CA ALA A 564 -23.13 25.77 10.44
C ALA A 564 -22.87 27.28 10.38
N ALA A 565 -22.94 27.93 11.53
CA ALA A 565 -22.66 29.36 11.69
C ALA A 565 -21.50 29.56 12.68
N TYR A 566 -20.66 30.55 12.41
CA TYR A 566 -19.49 30.89 13.23
C TYR A 566 -19.49 32.38 13.50
N ALA A 567 -19.32 32.78 14.74
CA ALA A 567 -19.25 34.17 15.15
C ALA A 567 -17.97 34.47 15.93
N GLU A 568 -17.24 35.49 15.52
CA GLU A 568 -16.21 36.10 16.34
C GLU A 568 -16.84 37.25 17.09
N CYS A 569 -16.87 37.19 18.40
CA CYS A 569 -17.51 38.20 19.24
C CYS A 569 -16.53 38.80 20.25
N ARG A 570 -16.71 40.11 20.49
CA ARG A 570 -16.12 40.77 21.66
C ARG A 570 -17.18 40.88 22.74
N VAL A 571 -17.00 40.12 23.83
CA VAL A 571 -17.93 39.99 24.94
C VAL A 571 -17.32 40.61 26.19
N ASP A 572 -17.88 41.71 26.72
CA ASP A 572 -17.36 42.42 27.90
C ASP A 572 -15.84 42.66 27.83
N GLY A 573 -15.33 42.98 26.61
CA GLY A 573 -13.92 43.24 26.33
C GLY A 573 -13.06 42.01 25.96
N VAL A 574 -13.57 40.80 26.08
CA VAL A 574 -12.87 39.55 25.71
C VAL A 574 -13.32 39.10 24.33
N THR A 575 -12.39 38.78 23.43
CA THR A 575 -12.70 38.21 22.10
C THR A 575 -12.75 36.68 22.19
N ALA A 576 -13.86 36.10 21.71
CA ALA A 576 -14.08 34.68 21.65
C ALA A 576 -14.81 34.26 20.37
N TRP A 577 -14.50 33.04 19.91
CA TRP A 577 -15.21 32.37 18.85
C TRP A 577 -16.36 31.53 19.39
N GLY A 578 -17.49 31.49 18.67
CA GLY A 578 -18.58 30.56 18.90
C GLY A 578 -19.06 29.92 17.62
N ALA A 579 -19.72 28.79 17.74
CA ALA A 579 -20.36 28.11 16.63
C ALA A 579 -21.79 27.70 17.00
N GLY A 580 -22.63 27.58 15.96
CA GLY A 580 -23.98 27.05 16.04
C GLY A 580 -24.24 26.10 14.86
N TRP A 581 -25.05 25.09 15.10
CA TRP A 581 -25.44 24.11 14.09
C TRP A 581 -26.93 23.81 14.25
N ASP A 582 -27.71 24.05 13.21
CA ASP A 582 -29.17 23.83 13.21
C ASP A 582 -29.69 23.73 11.77
N THR A 583 -30.87 23.11 11.56
CA THR A 583 -31.55 23.12 10.27
C THR A 583 -32.05 24.52 9.89
N SER A 584 -32.28 25.39 10.88
CA SER A 584 -32.57 26.82 10.68
C SER A 584 -31.29 27.63 10.71
N VAL A 585 -30.98 28.29 9.60
CA VAL A 585 -29.83 29.23 9.49
C VAL A 585 -29.84 30.26 10.61
N LEU A 586 -31.02 30.81 10.89
CA LEU A 586 -31.19 31.83 11.94
C LEU A 586 -30.92 31.28 13.34
N THR A 587 -31.39 30.07 13.64
CA THR A 587 -31.10 29.37 14.91
C THR A 587 -29.61 29.10 15.06
N ALA A 588 -28.98 28.57 14.00
CA ALA A 588 -27.53 28.36 14.00
C ALA A 588 -26.76 29.68 14.25
N SER A 589 -27.22 30.80 13.66
CA SER A 589 -26.63 32.11 13.85
C SER A 589 -26.77 32.62 15.30
N VAL A 590 -27.95 32.51 15.88
CA VAL A 590 -28.20 32.83 17.31
C VAL A 590 -27.31 32.00 18.22
N HIS A 591 -27.26 30.69 18.00
CA HIS A 591 -26.41 29.78 18.77
C HIS A 591 -24.93 30.12 18.66
N SER A 592 -24.44 30.56 17.49
CA SER A 592 -23.03 30.95 17.33
C SER A 592 -22.64 32.13 18.20
N VAL A 593 -23.53 33.13 18.34
CA VAL A 593 -23.32 34.28 19.21
C VAL A 593 -23.39 33.88 20.69
N LEU A 594 -24.39 33.10 21.09
CA LEU A 594 -24.52 32.61 22.50
C LEU A 594 -23.34 31.75 22.89
N SER A 595 -22.86 30.88 21.99
CA SER A 595 -21.65 30.08 22.18
C SER A 595 -20.43 30.97 22.46
N ALA A 596 -20.22 32.02 21.66
CA ALA A 596 -19.13 32.97 21.88
C ALA A 596 -19.25 33.70 23.21
N VAL A 597 -20.47 34.10 23.60
CA VAL A 597 -20.76 34.75 24.89
C VAL A 597 -20.39 33.83 26.04
N ASN A 598 -20.87 32.60 26.04
CA ASN A 598 -20.63 31.63 27.11
C ASN A 598 -19.16 31.25 27.23
N ARG A 599 -18.47 31.05 26.11
CA ARG A 599 -17.02 30.78 26.10
C ARG A 599 -16.19 31.96 26.64
N ALA A 600 -16.55 33.19 26.31
CA ALA A 600 -15.87 34.38 26.84
C ALA A 600 -16.06 34.51 28.35
N ARG A 601 -17.25 34.16 28.88
CA ARG A 601 -17.57 34.22 30.32
C ARG A 601 -17.02 33.03 31.10
N GLY A 602 -17.05 31.81 30.53
CA GLY A 602 -16.49 30.61 31.17
C GLY A 602 -14.97 30.63 31.31
N GLY A 603 -14.25 31.38 30.50
CA GLY A 603 -12.80 31.58 30.63
C GLY A 603 -12.39 32.55 31.75
N ARG A 604 -13.33 33.09 32.50
CA ARG A 604 -13.11 34.00 33.64
C ARG A 604 -13.19 33.31 35.03
N SER A 605 -13.49 31.97 35.06
CA SER A 605 -13.56 31.18 36.29
C SER A 605 -12.27 30.42 36.57
#